data_2e211d7431b364a87a7caf4fcda0d40b
#
_entry.id   2e211d7431b364a87a7caf4fcda0d40b
#
_cell.length_a   1.000
_cell.length_b   1.000
_cell.length_c   1.000
_cell.angle_alpha   90.00
_cell.angle_beta   90.00
_cell.angle_gamma   90.00
#
_symmetry.space_group_name_H-M   'P 1'
#
loop_
_entity.id
_entity.type
_entity.pdbx_description
1 polymer ?
#
loop_
_entity_poly.entity_id
_entity_poly.type
_entity_poly.pdbx_seq_one_letter_code
_entity_poly.pdbx_strand_id
1 'polypeptide(L)'
;MKKILALLTIVISIVSIQAQTIIQMVEDKGVYKIPCEINGLKVKMVFDTGAAAVSLSQSLAEMMLENNYISISDFMGKSKSLTADGRIIDHTEIILHSLKIGDTTINDVIAVVINSQDTPLLLGQTAIQKLGTISIKGDKLYIKRKSDNSSRSSIKTHFEKWDAQHYIYSNYTYGFGWTLPKDYEWERVEGTEKHTVFRAEGMPFCVFVNAQISDKINDLWKVYNQFTSLIEKLDVNYEKETGTMVYEREFEKCNLLGQHAIKTTFKEYFKDSRFKEPMEVYAEEYIVIHNGYIFTIAVKIPKELYDTVDCSDEISKVFKGFRYSVKQ
;
A
#
# COMPACT_ATOMS: atom_id res chain seq x y z
N MET A 1 -42.07 38.79 -49.12
CA MET A 1 -40.64 39.04 -48.84
C MET A 1 -40.24 38.13 -47.68
N LYS A 2 -39.69 36.99 -48.05
CA LYS A 2 -39.26 35.97 -47.07
C LYS A 2 -37.84 36.29 -46.63
N LYS A 3 -37.67 36.64 -45.34
CA LYS A 3 -36.35 36.79 -44.74
C LYS A 3 -35.78 35.42 -44.51
N ILE A 4 -34.73 35.10 -45.24
CA ILE A 4 -33.93 33.89 -45.03
C ILE A 4 -33.05 34.18 -43.81
N LEU A 5 -33.41 33.54 -42.70
CA LEU A 5 -32.59 33.53 -41.48
C LEU A 5 -31.52 32.47 -41.69
N ALA A 6 -30.32 32.89 -42.07
CA ALA A 6 -29.15 32.03 -42.15
C ALA A 6 -28.75 31.67 -40.69
N LEU A 7 -29.09 30.45 -40.29
CA LEU A 7 -28.65 29.88 -39.03
C LEU A 7 -27.16 29.49 -39.19
N LEU A 8 -26.28 30.39 -38.74
CA LEU A 8 -24.84 30.11 -38.66
C LEU A 8 -24.62 29.15 -37.52
N THR A 9 -24.70 27.86 -37.78
CA THR A 9 -24.25 26.83 -36.86
C THR A 9 -22.73 26.88 -36.80
N ILE A 10 -22.22 27.61 -35.81
CA ILE A 10 -20.83 27.52 -35.38
C ILE A 10 -20.69 26.13 -34.75
N VAL A 11 -20.20 25.19 -35.55
CA VAL A 11 -19.67 23.92 -35.02
C VAL A 11 -18.40 24.27 -34.24
N ILE A 12 -18.55 24.54 -32.95
CA ILE A 12 -17.41 24.60 -32.05
C ILE A 12 -16.90 23.16 -31.97
N SER A 13 -15.94 22.86 -32.83
CA SER A 13 -15.10 21.68 -32.65
C SER A 13 -14.43 21.83 -31.30
N ILE A 14 -14.96 21.13 -30.31
CA ILE A 14 -14.28 20.95 -29.00
C ILE A 14 -13.04 20.15 -29.35
N VAL A 15 -11.98 20.81 -29.74
CA VAL A 15 -10.64 20.24 -29.76
C VAL A 15 -10.35 19.98 -28.29
N SER A 16 -10.46 18.74 -27.88
CA SER A 16 -9.99 18.31 -26.58
C SER A 16 -8.50 18.61 -26.54
N ILE A 17 -8.15 19.74 -25.98
CA ILE A 17 -6.76 20.09 -25.67
C ILE A 17 -6.37 19.09 -24.58
N GLN A 18 -5.70 18.04 -25.00
CA GLN A 18 -5.07 17.12 -24.04
C GLN A 18 -4.02 17.94 -23.31
N ALA A 19 -4.30 18.26 -22.05
CA ALA A 19 -3.37 18.98 -21.22
C ALA A 19 -2.06 18.18 -21.13
N GLN A 20 -1.03 18.69 -21.76
CA GLN A 20 0.31 18.14 -21.70
C GLN A 20 1.06 18.89 -20.59
N THR A 21 1.51 18.16 -19.57
CA THR A 21 2.39 18.73 -18.55
C THR A 21 3.81 18.79 -19.10
N ILE A 22 4.41 19.98 -19.07
CA ILE A 22 5.79 20.22 -19.51
C ILE A 22 6.62 20.55 -18.27
N ILE A 23 7.67 19.78 -18.07
CA ILE A 23 8.56 19.95 -16.91
C ILE A 23 9.94 20.32 -17.42
N GLN A 24 10.47 21.42 -16.90
CA GLN A 24 11.83 21.82 -17.14
C GLN A 24 12.76 20.97 -16.29
N MET A 25 13.62 20.19 -16.93
CA MET A 25 14.67 19.40 -16.26
C MET A 25 15.92 20.27 -16.07
N VAL A 26 16.68 19.99 -15.04
CA VAL A 26 17.95 20.64 -14.77
C VAL A 26 19.06 19.60 -14.90
N GLU A 27 20.00 19.83 -15.79
CA GLU A 27 21.19 19.00 -15.89
C GLU A 27 22.12 19.26 -14.71
N ASP A 28 22.55 18.18 -14.06
CA ASP A 28 23.51 18.20 -12.96
C ASP A 28 24.42 17.00 -13.09
N LYS A 29 25.69 17.23 -13.37
CA LYS A 29 26.74 16.19 -13.52
C LYS A 29 26.39 15.07 -14.50
N GLY A 30 25.80 15.43 -15.64
CA GLY A 30 25.46 14.49 -16.70
C GLY A 30 24.14 13.75 -16.52
N VAL A 31 23.35 14.05 -15.48
CA VAL A 31 22.01 13.51 -15.26
C VAL A 31 20.98 14.62 -15.22
N TYR A 32 19.76 14.32 -15.64
CA TYR A 32 18.65 15.26 -15.51
C TYR A 32 17.91 15.10 -14.20
N LYS A 33 17.72 16.21 -13.50
CA LYS A 33 16.89 16.28 -12.29
C LYS A 33 15.58 17.00 -12.56
N ILE A 34 14.50 16.51 -12.00
CA ILE A 34 13.17 17.10 -12.09
C ILE A 34 12.65 17.48 -10.71
N PRO A 35 11.96 18.64 -10.60
CA PRO A 35 11.32 19.02 -9.35
C PRO A 35 10.08 18.14 -9.14
N CYS A 36 9.99 17.55 -7.95
CA CYS A 36 8.90 16.68 -7.53
C CYS A 36 8.44 17.06 -6.13
N GLU A 37 7.30 16.51 -5.73
CA GLU A 37 6.82 16.62 -4.37
C GLU A 37 6.36 15.21 -3.90
N ILE A 38 6.99 14.68 -2.86
CA ILE A 38 6.69 13.36 -2.28
C ILE A 38 5.92 13.59 -0.99
N ASN A 39 4.66 13.16 -0.91
CA ASN A 39 3.81 13.33 0.28
C ASN A 39 3.82 14.77 0.84
N GLY A 40 3.92 15.80 -0.02
CA GLY A 40 4.06 17.20 0.37
C GLY A 40 5.50 17.71 0.50
N LEU A 41 6.50 16.84 0.55
CA LEU A 41 7.92 17.23 0.61
C LEU A 41 8.45 17.55 -0.78
N LYS A 42 8.89 18.80 -0.99
CA LYS A 42 9.53 19.23 -2.24
C LYS A 42 10.95 18.69 -2.36
N VAL A 43 11.20 17.97 -3.43
CA VAL A 43 12.49 17.31 -3.71
C VAL A 43 12.89 17.49 -5.19
N LYS A 44 14.15 17.18 -5.50
CA LYS A 44 14.62 17.01 -6.88
C LYS A 44 15.03 15.56 -7.09
N MET A 45 14.43 14.90 -8.07
CA MET A 45 14.69 13.50 -8.38
C MET A 45 15.47 13.38 -9.69
N VAL A 46 16.44 12.49 -9.74
CA VAL A 46 17.09 12.10 -10.99
C VAL A 46 16.07 11.31 -11.82
N PHE A 47 15.83 11.75 -13.05
CA PHE A 47 15.00 11.00 -13.99
C PHE A 47 15.81 9.82 -14.53
N ASP A 48 15.45 8.60 -14.09
CA ASP A 48 16.21 7.38 -14.40
C ASP A 48 15.29 6.28 -14.94
N THR A 49 15.29 6.10 -16.25
CA THR A 49 14.52 5.03 -16.91
C THR A 49 15.11 3.64 -16.71
N GLY A 50 16.35 3.54 -16.26
CA GLY A 50 17.03 2.29 -15.93
C GLY A 50 16.78 1.79 -14.51
N ALA A 51 16.30 2.66 -13.61
CA ALA A 51 15.94 2.26 -12.27
C ALA A 51 14.57 1.56 -12.26
N ALA A 52 14.49 0.37 -11.66
CA ALA A 52 13.24 -0.39 -11.56
C ALA A 52 12.20 0.31 -10.67
N ALA A 53 12.62 0.99 -9.63
CA ALA A 53 11.75 1.67 -8.67
C ALA A 53 12.23 3.09 -8.36
N VAL A 54 11.33 3.89 -7.78
CA VAL A 54 11.72 5.10 -7.05
C VAL A 54 12.69 4.70 -5.94
N SER A 55 13.82 5.39 -5.80
CA SER A 55 14.77 5.11 -4.72
C SER A 55 14.98 6.32 -3.82
N LEU A 56 15.07 6.08 -2.52
CA LEU A 56 15.38 7.05 -1.49
C LEU A 56 16.64 6.61 -0.73
N SER A 57 17.41 7.56 -0.25
CA SER A 57 18.45 7.25 0.74
C SER A 57 17.81 6.98 2.10
N GLN A 58 18.53 6.25 2.95
CA GLN A 58 18.11 6.03 4.33
C GLN A 58 17.93 7.35 5.08
N SER A 59 18.87 8.28 4.94
CA SER A 59 18.79 9.60 5.59
C SER A 59 17.58 10.41 5.17
N LEU A 60 17.14 10.31 3.89
CA LEU A 60 15.93 10.99 3.43
C LEU A 60 14.68 10.33 4.03
N ALA A 61 14.64 9.00 4.07
CA ALA A 61 13.51 8.27 4.65
C ALA A 61 13.37 8.53 6.16
N GLU A 62 14.50 8.58 6.91
CA GLU A 62 14.51 8.93 8.31
C GLU A 62 13.98 10.35 8.54
N MET A 63 14.48 11.34 7.77
CA MET A 63 14.00 12.72 7.85
C MET A 63 12.49 12.82 7.49
N MET A 64 12.02 12.06 6.50
CA MET A 64 10.62 12.02 6.13
C MET A 64 9.76 11.42 7.25
N LEU A 65 10.24 10.39 7.94
CA LEU A 65 9.57 9.78 9.09
C LEU A 65 9.50 10.75 10.27
N GLU A 66 10.60 11.39 10.62
CA GLU A 66 10.67 12.38 11.71
C GLU A 66 9.74 13.56 11.51
N ASN A 67 9.51 13.95 10.24
CA ASN A 67 8.65 15.09 9.89
C ASN A 67 7.25 14.68 9.42
N ASN A 68 6.84 13.43 9.64
CA ASN A 68 5.53 12.89 9.30
C ASN A 68 5.14 12.96 7.81
N TYR A 69 6.11 12.98 6.90
CA TYR A 69 5.87 12.80 5.46
C TYR A 69 5.61 11.33 5.09
N ILE A 70 6.14 10.40 5.89
CA ILE A 70 5.85 8.98 5.88
C ILE A 70 5.65 8.50 7.31
N SER A 71 5.03 7.34 7.47
CA SER A 71 4.81 6.68 8.75
C SER A 71 5.43 5.27 8.74
N ILE A 72 5.55 4.64 9.90
CA ILE A 72 6.05 3.27 10.01
C ILE A 72 5.15 2.29 9.24
N SER A 73 3.85 2.57 9.17
CA SER A 73 2.90 1.74 8.40
C SER A 73 3.12 1.77 6.89
N ASP A 74 3.91 2.72 6.37
CA ASP A 74 4.23 2.81 4.95
C ASP A 74 5.37 1.87 4.55
N PHE A 75 6.07 1.29 5.53
CA PHE A 75 7.14 0.34 5.30
C PHE A 75 6.58 -1.05 5.01
N MET A 76 6.90 -1.59 3.83
CA MET A 76 6.36 -2.86 3.32
C MET A 76 7.26 -4.07 3.60
N GLY A 77 8.47 -3.83 4.13
CA GLY A 77 9.43 -4.88 4.48
C GLY A 77 10.72 -4.84 3.66
N LYS A 78 11.63 -5.76 4.00
CA LYS A 78 12.95 -5.88 3.34
C LYS A 78 12.85 -6.69 2.06
N SER A 79 13.54 -6.27 1.03
CA SER A 79 13.64 -6.91 -0.27
C SER A 79 15.06 -6.78 -0.83
N LYS A 80 15.30 -7.36 -1.99
CA LYS A 80 16.62 -7.33 -2.65
C LYS A 80 16.47 -6.89 -4.09
N SER A 81 17.40 -6.07 -4.54
CA SER A 81 17.52 -5.68 -5.94
C SER A 81 18.87 -6.05 -6.52
N LEU A 82 18.87 -6.37 -7.79
CA LEU A 82 20.08 -6.52 -8.59
C LEU A 82 20.43 -5.16 -9.19
N THR A 83 21.62 -4.65 -8.89
CA THR A 83 22.12 -3.41 -9.49
C THR A 83 22.68 -3.66 -10.89
N ALA A 84 22.86 -2.61 -11.69
CA ALA A 84 23.34 -2.70 -13.06
C ALA A 84 24.75 -3.33 -13.19
N ASP A 85 25.56 -3.26 -12.12
CA ASP A 85 26.88 -3.90 -12.03
C ASP A 85 26.83 -5.34 -11.51
N GLY A 86 25.63 -5.93 -11.36
CA GLY A 86 25.43 -7.32 -10.94
C GLY A 86 25.50 -7.57 -9.43
N ARG A 87 25.61 -6.54 -8.60
CA ARG A 87 25.57 -6.70 -7.15
C ARG A 87 24.13 -6.81 -6.65
N ILE A 88 23.94 -7.63 -5.63
CA ILE A 88 22.66 -7.70 -4.90
C ILE A 88 22.75 -6.74 -3.72
N ILE A 89 21.80 -5.83 -3.62
CA ILE A 89 21.67 -4.88 -2.51
C ILE A 89 20.38 -5.15 -1.73
N ASP A 90 20.48 -5.09 -0.43
CA ASP A 90 19.32 -5.11 0.46
C ASP A 90 18.73 -3.70 0.52
N HIS A 91 17.40 -3.63 0.51
CA HIS A 91 16.64 -2.39 0.66
C HIS A 91 15.33 -2.64 1.40
N THR A 92 14.70 -1.59 1.84
CA THR A 92 13.35 -1.64 2.42
C THR A 92 12.36 -1.04 1.42
N GLU A 93 11.29 -1.74 1.11
CA GLU A 93 10.21 -1.20 0.29
C GLU A 93 9.30 -0.33 1.14
N ILE A 94 8.92 0.83 0.59
CA ILE A 94 7.93 1.73 1.19
C ILE A 94 6.91 2.16 0.16
N ILE A 95 5.74 2.61 0.64
CA ILE A 95 4.75 3.23 -0.21
C ILE A 95 4.79 4.74 -0.05
N LEU A 96 4.79 5.44 -1.18
CA LEU A 96 4.63 6.88 -1.24
C LEU A 96 3.20 7.19 -1.65
N HIS A 97 2.41 7.78 -0.75
CA HIS A 97 0.99 8.03 -0.97
C HIS A 97 0.73 9.01 -2.11
N SER A 98 1.61 9.99 -2.28
CA SER A 98 1.53 10.92 -3.40
C SER A 98 2.91 11.28 -3.94
N LEU A 99 3.03 11.27 -5.26
CA LEU A 99 4.19 11.82 -5.96
C LEU A 99 3.68 12.78 -7.02
N LYS A 100 3.95 14.07 -6.81
CA LYS A 100 3.53 15.15 -7.71
C LYS A 100 4.71 15.58 -8.59
N ILE A 101 4.47 15.64 -9.87
CA ILE A 101 5.45 16.02 -10.90
C ILE A 101 4.77 17.04 -11.83
N GLY A 102 5.13 18.30 -11.69
CA GLY A 102 4.40 19.41 -12.30
C GLY A 102 2.93 19.42 -11.85
N ASP A 103 2.00 19.35 -12.80
CA ASP A 103 0.55 19.31 -12.53
C ASP A 103 0.00 17.87 -12.43
N THR A 104 0.88 16.87 -12.53
CA THR A 104 0.49 15.46 -12.46
C THR A 104 0.79 14.90 -11.10
N THR A 105 -0.21 14.37 -10.42
CA THR A 105 -0.07 13.60 -9.18
C THR A 105 -0.37 12.14 -9.47
N ILE A 106 0.51 11.26 -9.05
CA ILE A 106 0.33 9.80 -9.04
C ILE A 106 0.35 9.34 -7.60
N ASN A 107 -0.48 8.35 -7.28
CA ASN A 107 -0.64 7.87 -5.92
C ASN A 107 -0.06 6.46 -5.78
N ASP A 108 0.22 6.09 -4.53
CA ASP A 108 0.63 4.75 -4.11
C ASP A 108 1.80 4.21 -4.92
N VAL A 109 2.88 4.99 -4.94
CA VAL A 109 4.11 4.65 -5.66
C VAL A 109 4.99 3.82 -4.75
N ILE A 110 5.30 2.59 -5.16
CA ILE A 110 6.29 1.77 -4.46
C ILE A 110 7.66 2.39 -4.67
N ALA A 111 8.35 2.62 -3.57
CA ALA A 111 9.72 3.11 -3.53
C ALA A 111 10.60 2.17 -2.70
N VAL A 112 11.91 2.24 -2.91
CA VAL A 112 12.89 1.49 -2.15
C VAL A 112 13.78 2.44 -1.35
N VAL A 113 13.95 2.16 -0.08
CA VAL A 113 14.92 2.83 0.79
C VAL A 113 16.20 2.01 0.77
N ILE A 114 17.25 2.59 0.19
CA ILE A 114 18.55 1.95 0.10
C ILE A 114 19.35 2.30 1.35
N ASN A 115 19.93 1.28 1.98
CA ASN A 115 20.76 1.45 3.18
C ASN A 115 22.12 2.11 2.82
N SER A 116 22.05 3.37 2.40
CA SER A 116 23.18 4.23 2.09
C SER A 116 22.77 5.67 2.29
N GLN A 117 23.65 6.47 2.87
CA GLN A 117 23.36 7.88 3.14
C GLN A 117 23.39 8.75 1.87
N ASP A 118 24.20 8.36 0.88
CA ASP A 118 24.48 9.16 -0.32
C ASP A 118 23.79 8.62 -1.59
N THR A 119 22.80 7.73 -1.46
CA THR A 119 22.06 7.22 -2.62
C THR A 119 21.26 8.36 -3.25
N PRO A 120 21.40 8.59 -4.58
CA PRO A 120 20.61 9.58 -5.25
C PRO A 120 19.11 9.23 -5.24
N LEU A 121 18.29 10.24 -5.08
CA LEU A 121 16.84 10.11 -5.20
C LEU A 121 16.48 9.91 -6.67
N LEU A 122 16.05 8.69 -7.04
CA LEU A 122 15.75 8.32 -8.43
C LEU A 122 14.25 8.28 -8.68
N LEU A 123 13.81 8.81 -9.79
CA LEU A 123 12.49 8.60 -10.35
C LEU A 123 12.55 7.42 -11.31
N GLY A 124 12.22 6.21 -10.80
CA GLY A 124 12.29 4.95 -11.54
C GLY A 124 10.95 4.49 -12.12
N GLN A 125 10.94 3.27 -12.64
CA GLN A 125 9.82 2.70 -13.40
C GLN A 125 8.51 2.59 -12.62
N THR A 126 8.55 2.36 -11.30
CA THR A 126 7.32 2.33 -10.47
C THR A 126 6.52 3.64 -10.54
N ALA A 127 7.18 4.78 -10.73
CA ALA A 127 6.54 6.07 -10.95
C ALA A 127 6.31 6.34 -12.44
N ILE A 128 7.33 6.11 -13.28
CA ILE A 128 7.29 6.45 -14.72
C ILE A 128 6.10 5.80 -15.42
N GLN A 129 5.81 4.53 -15.13
CA GLN A 129 4.69 3.79 -15.72
C GLN A 129 3.32 4.36 -15.36
N LYS A 130 3.21 5.02 -14.20
CA LYS A 130 1.98 5.67 -13.73
C LYS A 130 1.76 7.05 -14.35
N LEU A 131 2.79 7.69 -14.93
CA LEU A 131 2.69 9.02 -15.53
C LEU A 131 1.97 9.05 -16.89
N GLY A 132 1.84 7.90 -17.57
CA GLY A 132 1.27 7.79 -18.90
C GLY A 132 2.34 7.85 -20.00
N THR A 133 2.06 8.52 -21.11
CA THR A 133 3.05 8.64 -22.19
C THR A 133 3.99 9.79 -21.89
N ILE A 134 5.28 9.48 -21.85
CA ILE A 134 6.34 10.47 -21.65
C ILE A 134 7.16 10.63 -22.92
N SER A 135 7.65 11.84 -23.17
CA SER A 135 8.65 12.12 -24.19
C SER A 135 9.63 13.18 -23.71
N ILE A 136 10.86 13.09 -24.18
CA ILE A 136 11.92 14.03 -23.83
C ILE A 136 12.33 14.77 -25.09
N LYS A 137 12.41 16.09 -24.99
CA LYS A 137 12.94 16.93 -26.05
C LYS A 137 13.88 17.98 -25.45
N GLY A 138 15.17 17.79 -25.65
CA GLY A 138 16.21 18.59 -24.99
C GLY A 138 16.11 18.41 -23.46
N ASP A 139 16.03 19.51 -22.77
CA ASP A 139 15.92 19.59 -21.31
C ASP A 139 14.46 19.63 -20.79
N LYS A 140 13.50 19.23 -21.63
CA LYS A 140 12.07 19.21 -21.29
C LYS A 140 11.50 17.81 -21.29
N LEU A 141 10.85 17.46 -20.19
CA LEU A 141 10.03 16.26 -20.06
C LEU A 141 8.57 16.63 -20.33
N TYR A 142 7.98 15.96 -21.30
CA TYR A 142 6.57 16.09 -21.67
C TYR A 142 5.81 14.88 -21.15
N ILE A 143 4.80 15.13 -20.32
CA ILE A 143 3.90 14.09 -19.81
C ILE A 143 2.55 14.31 -20.49
N LYS A 144 2.15 13.35 -21.31
CA LYS A 144 0.81 13.31 -21.90
C LYS A 144 0.00 12.30 -21.08
N ARG A 145 -0.95 12.81 -20.30
CA ARG A 145 -1.91 11.93 -19.65
C ARG A 145 -2.59 11.09 -20.73
N LYS A 146 -2.78 9.80 -20.49
CA LYS A 146 -3.71 9.04 -21.34
C LYS A 146 -5.02 9.81 -21.28
N SER A 147 -5.46 10.33 -22.43
CA SER A 147 -6.78 10.93 -22.49
C SER A 147 -7.77 9.83 -22.14
N ASP A 148 -8.56 10.04 -21.12
CA ASP A 148 -9.79 9.29 -20.88
C ASP A 148 -10.81 9.62 -21.99
N ASN A 149 -10.40 9.42 -23.26
CA ASN A 149 -11.27 9.42 -24.42
C ASN A 149 -11.86 8.02 -24.62
N SER A 150 -12.36 7.43 -23.59
CA SER A 150 -13.44 6.48 -23.66
C SER A 150 -14.62 7.14 -22.99
N SER A 151 -15.57 7.53 -23.80
CA SER A 151 -16.94 7.83 -23.40
C SER A 151 -17.33 6.93 -22.24
N ARG A 152 -17.50 7.49 -21.04
CA ARG A 152 -18.29 6.97 -19.94
C ARG A 152 -18.29 5.43 -19.78
N SER A 153 -17.14 4.85 -19.70
CA SER A 153 -16.88 3.74 -18.82
C SER A 153 -15.56 4.14 -18.17
N SER A 154 -15.63 4.82 -17.05
CA SER A 154 -14.54 4.91 -16.13
C SER A 154 -14.29 3.48 -15.65
N ILE A 155 -13.45 2.74 -16.39
CA ILE A 155 -12.65 1.72 -15.77
C ILE A 155 -11.60 2.52 -14.99
N LYS A 156 -12.04 3.14 -13.88
CA LYS A 156 -11.24 3.14 -12.69
C LYS A 156 -10.89 1.67 -12.55
N THR A 157 -9.65 1.29 -12.76
CA THR A 157 -9.12 0.05 -12.24
C THR A 157 -9.22 0.20 -10.73
N HIS A 158 -10.44 0.04 -10.21
CA HIS A 158 -10.67 -0.07 -8.80
C HIS A 158 -10.11 -1.43 -8.46
N PHE A 159 -8.87 -1.45 -7.96
CA PHE A 159 -8.34 -2.65 -7.36
C PHE A 159 -9.22 -3.09 -6.19
N GLU A 160 -10.02 -2.18 -5.66
CA GLU A 160 -10.94 -2.42 -4.54
C GLU A 160 -12.27 -1.68 -4.70
N LYS A 161 -13.25 -2.16 -3.95
CA LYS A 161 -14.53 -1.50 -3.74
C LYS A 161 -14.88 -1.56 -2.26
N TRP A 162 -15.21 -0.42 -1.68
CA TRP A 162 -15.76 -0.31 -0.33
C TRP A 162 -17.21 0.18 -0.39
N ASP A 163 -18.12 -0.63 0.13
CA ASP A 163 -19.51 -0.28 0.35
C ASP A 163 -19.71 0.03 1.83
N ALA A 164 -19.62 1.31 2.19
CA ALA A 164 -19.72 1.77 3.57
C ALA A 164 -21.13 1.59 4.17
N GLN A 165 -22.16 1.48 3.33
CA GLN A 165 -23.54 1.28 3.82
C GLN A 165 -23.76 -0.16 4.30
N HIS A 166 -23.09 -1.13 3.68
CA HIS A 166 -23.26 -2.55 3.97
C HIS A 166 -22.01 -3.18 4.61
N TYR A 167 -20.93 -2.40 4.79
CA TYR A 167 -19.63 -2.83 5.29
C TYR A 167 -19.04 -3.99 4.48
N ILE A 168 -19.14 -3.88 3.14
CA ILE A 168 -18.62 -4.89 2.21
C ILE A 168 -17.40 -4.33 1.50
N TYR A 169 -16.30 -5.02 1.67
CA TYR A 169 -15.05 -4.76 0.96
C TYR A 169 -14.79 -5.83 -0.10
N SER A 170 -14.23 -5.41 -1.22
CA SER A 170 -13.81 -6.31 -2.31
C SER A 170 -12.46 -5.83 -2.85
N ASN A 171 -11.49 -6.72 -2.88
CA ASN A 171 -10.19 -6.51 -3.50
C ASN A 171 -10.07 -7.40 -4.75
N TYR A 172 -10.05 -6.76 -5.91
CA TYR A 172 -10.04 -7.46 -7.20
C TYR A 172 -8.63 -7.85 -7.66
N THR A 173 -7.59 -7.19 -7.13
CA THR A 173 -6.19 -7.52 -7.44
C THR A 173 -5.81 -8.87 -6.85
N TYR A 174 -6.16 -9.10 -5.60
CA TYR A 174 -5.79 -10.32 -4.87
C TYR A 174 -6.95 -11.32 -4.75
N GLY A 175 -8.14 -10.97 -5.24
CA GLY A 175 -9.29 -11.87 -5.28
C GLY A 175 -9.85 -12.23 -3.91
N PHE A 176 -9.99 -11.25 -3.02
CA PHE A 176 -10.65 -11.46 -1.74
C PHE A 176 -11.69 -10.39 -1.43
N GLY A 177 -12.56 -10.69 -0.50
CA GLY A 177 -13.51 -9.72 0.02
C GLY A 177 -13.79 -9.94 1.49
N TRP A 178 -14.40 -8.93 2.10
CA TRP A 178 -14.77 -8.97 3.50
C TRP A 178 -16.14 -8.34 3.72
N THR A 179 -17.00 -9.02 4.44
CA THR A 179 -18.24 -8.45 4.95
C THR A 179 -18.07 -8.31 6.46
N LEU A 180 -17.92 -7.08 6.91
CA LEU A 180 -17.72 -6.81 8.33
C LEU A 180 -19.04 -6.89 9.11
N PRO A 181 -19.01 -7.27 10.40
CA PRO A 181 -20.21 -7.35 11.23
C PRO A 181 -20.97 -6.02 11.30
N LYS A 182 -22.30 -6.08 11.24
CA LYS A 182 -23.16 -4.89 11.30
C LYS A 182 -23.39 -4.36 12.71
N ASP A 183 -22.84 -5.04 13.70
CA ASP A 183 -22.95 -4.64 15.11
C ASP A 183 -22.11 -3.39 15.43
N TYR A 184 -21.24 -2.98 14.50
CA TYR A 184 -20.36 -1.82 14.59
C TYR A 184 -20.44 -0.96 13.35
N GLU A 185 -20.18 0.33 13.50
CA GLU A 185 -19.92 1.24 12.39
C GLU A 185 -18.44 1.13 12.00
N TRP A 186 -18.17 0.83 10.73
CA TRP A 186 -16.82 0.60 10.24
C TRP A 186 -16.37 1.71 9.31
N GLU A 187 -15.19 2.23 9.57
CA GLU A 187 -14.46 3.05 8.61
C GLU A 187 -13.33 2.27 7.96
N ARG A 188 -13.13 2.48 6.65
CA ARG A 188 -11.94 2.02 5.97
C ARG A 188 -10.84 3.03 6.21
N VAL A 189 -9.81 2.63 6.95
CA VAL A 189 -8.59 3.41 7.09
C VAL A 189 -7.81 3.33 5.78
N GLU A 190 -7.10 4.38 5.38
CA GLU A 190 -6.25 4.35 4.21
C GLU A 190 -5.29 3.16 4.28
N GLY A 191 -5.21 2.43 3.15
CA GLY A 191 -4.39 1.26 2.99
C GLY A 191 -3.91 1.14 1.54
N THR A 192 -3.08 0.15 1.31
CA THR A 192 -2.57 -0.19 -0.03
C THR A 192 -3.35 -1.35 -0.63
N GLU A 193 -3.13 -1.67 -1.90
CA GLU A 193 -3.66 -2.90 -2.51
C GLU A 193 -3.34 -4.16 -1.70
N LYS A 194 -2.17 -4.19 -1.06
CA LYS A 194 -1.68 -5.34 -0.29
C LYS A 194 -2.10 -5.31 1.16
N HIS A 195 -2.37 -4.13 1.71
CA HIS A 195 -2.67 -3.94 3.12
C HIS A 195 -3.91 -3.07 3.29
N THR A 196 -4.95 -3.62 3.83
CA THR A 196 -6.23 -2.94 4.04
C THR A 196 -6.62 -3.01 5.52
N VAL A 197 -6.96 -1.87 6.09
CA VAL A 197 -7.32 -1.72 7.50
C VAL A 197 -8.73 -1.17 7.63
N PHE A 198 -9.51 -1.75 8.53
CA PHE A 198 -10.81 -1.23 8.97
C PHE A 198 -10.78 -1.01 10.47
N ARG A 199 -11.42 0.06 10.91
CA ARG A 199 -11.58 0.40 12.33
C ARG A 199 -13.05 0.49 12.66
N ALA A 200 -13.45 -0.08 13.80
CA ALA A 200 -14.78 0.11 14.34
C ALA A 200 -14.85 1.49 15.01
N GLU A 201 -15.84 2.31 14.63
CA GLU A 201 -16.02 3.64 15.20
C GLU A 201 -16.44 3.54 16.67
N GLY A 202 -15.81 4.37 17.50
CA GLY A 202 -16.08 4.38 18.94
C GLY A 202 -15.57 3.18 19.74
N MET A 203 -14.96 2.19 19.06
CA MET A 203 -14.37 1.01 19.67
C MET A 203 -12.90 0.89 19.24
N PRO A 204 -11.99 0.57 20.16
CA PRO A 204 -10.59 0.37 19.83
C PRO A 204 -10.34 -0.99 19.17
N PHE A 205 -11.15 -1.33 18.18
CA PHE A 205 -11.18 -2.61 17.50
C PHE A 205 -10.78 -2.40 16.04
N CYS A 206 -9.71 -3.00 15.60
CA CYS A 206 -9.33 -2.92 14.20
C CYS A 206 -9.11 -4.31 13.58
N VAL A 207 -9.43 -4.40 12.30
CA VAL A 207 -9.19 -5.58 11.50
C VAL A 207 -8.36 -5.20 10.30
N PHE A 208 -7.49 -6.09 9.87
CA PHE A 208 -6.72 -5.85 8.66
C PHE A 208 -6.48 -7.13 7.87
N VAL A 209 -6.21 -6.96 6.59
CA VAL A 209 -5.70 -8.02 5.73
C VAL A 209 -4.44 -7.55 5.05
N ASN A 210 -3.44 -8.40 5.02
CA ASN A 210 -2.22 -8.24 4.25
C ASN A 210 -2.11 -9.37 3.22
N ALA A 211 -1.83 -9.05 1.96
CA ALA A 211 -1.68 -10.01 0.87
C ALA A 211 -0.26 -9.93 0.31
N GLN A 212 0.43 -11.07 0.25
CA GLN A 212 1.78 -11.18 -0.29
C GLN A 212 1.85 -12.31 -1.32
N ILE A 213 2.73 -12.19 -2.31
CA ILE A 213 2.96 -13.25 -3.29
C ILE A 213 3.64 -14.44 -2.60
N SER A 214 3.16 -15.64 -2.88
CA SER A 214 3.73 -16.91 -2.41
C SER A 214 4.30 -17.70 -3.59
N ASP A 215 5.54 -17.46 -3.95
CA ASP A 215 6.16 -18.10 -5.12
C ASP A 215 6.58 -19.55 -4.86
N LYS A 216 6.73 -19.97 -3.59
CA LYS A 216 7.38 -21.25 -3.24
C LYS A 216 6.61 -22.12 -2.27
N ILE A 217 5.60 -21.58 -1.59
CA ILE A 217 4.84 -22.27 -0.55
C ILE A 217 3.42 -22.50 -1.04
N ASN A 218 3.04 -23.76 -1.20
CA ASN A 218 1.69 -24.14 -1.65
C ASN A 218 0.81 -24.67 -0.51
N ASP A 219 1.42 -25.04 0.61
CA ASP A 219 0.72 -25.59 1.77
C ASP A 219 1.49 -25.25 3.05
N LEU A 220 0.88 -24.44 3.90
CA LEU A 220 1.47 -23.97 5.15
C LEU A 220 1.71 -25.10 6.14
N TRP A 221 0.90 -26.15 6.14
CA TRP A 221 1.07 -27.25 7.09
C TRP A 221 2.32 -28.09 6.81
N LYS A 222 2.76 -28.12 5.54
CA LYS A 222 4.01 -28.83 5.16
C LYS A 222 5.26 -28.09 5.65
N VAL A 223 5.18 -26.77 5.77
CA VAL A 223 6.30 -25.91 6.21
C VAL A 223 6.05 -25.31 7.59
N TYR A 224 5.10 -25.82 8.35
CA TYR A 224 4.60 -25.25 9.60
C TYR A 224 5.73 -24.82 10.55
N ASN A 225 6.62 -25.74 10.93
CA ASN A 225 7.68 -25.45 11.89
C ASN A 225 8.69 -24.42 11.38
N GLN A 226 8.97 -24.43 10.07
CA GLN A 226 9.88 -23.45 9.45
C GLN A 226 9.23 -22.07 9.40
N PHE A 227 7.93 -22.04 9.10
CA PHE A 227 7.16 -20.80 8.99
C PHE A 227 6.96 -20.14 10.36
N THR A 228 6.57 -20.90 11.37
CA THR A 228 6.40 -20.38 12.75
C THR A 228 7.72 -19.87 13.32
N SER A 229 8.82 -20.64 13.15
CA SER A 229 10.15 -20.20 13.56
C SER A 229 10.63 -18.94 12.83
N LEU A 230 10.19 -18.72 11.58
CA LEU A 230 10.48 -17.49 10.87
C LEU A 230 9.72 -16.30 11.48
N ILE A 231 8.44 -16.48 11.80
CA ILE A 231 7.63 -15.43 12.45
C ILE A 231 8.25 -15.03 13.78
N GLU A 232 8.63 -15.98 14.63
CA GLU A 232 9.28 -15.69 15.92
C GLU A 232 10.57 -14.86 15.75
N LYS A 233 11.36 -15.15 14.73
CA LYS A 233 12.55 -14.34 14.40
C LYS A 233 12.18 -12.94 13.91
N LEU A 234 11.10 -12.82 13.16
CA LEU A 234 10.60 -11.51 12.68
C LEU A 234 10.10 -10.68 13.86
N ASP A 235 9.41 -11.28 14.84
CA ASP A 235 8.99 -10.59 16.07
C ASP A 235 10.18 -9.98 16.81
N VAL A 236 11.26 -10.76 17.01
CA VAL A 236 12.49 -10.27 17.66
C VAL A 236 13.13 -9.11 16.88
N ASN A 237 13.12 -9.17 15.55
CA ASN A 237 13.63 -8.08 14.74
C ASN A 237 12.72 -6.85 14.78
N TYR A 238 11.41 -7.06 14.77
CA TYR A 238 10.40 -6.01 14.87
C TYR A 238 10.53 -5.25 16.19
N GLU A 239 10.71 -5.95 17.31
CA GLU A 239 10.97 -5.32 18.60
C GLU A 239 12.23 -4.43 18.57
N LYS A 240 13.32 -4.93 17.99
CA LYS A 240 14.57 -4.16 17.88
C LYS A 240 14.44 -2.92 17.01
N GLU A 241 13.62 -3.01 15.95
CA GLU A 241 13.46 -1.93 14.96
C GLU A 241 12.43 -0.89 15.39
N THR A 242 11.37 -1.29 16.10
CA THR A 242 10.23 -0.41 16.41
C THR A 242 10.04 -0.12 17.90
N GLY A 243 10.68 -0.89 18.77
CA GLY A 243 10.42 -0.87 20.21
C GLY A 243 9.08 -1.52 20.61
N THR A 244 8.37 -2.13 19.64
CA THR A 244 7.12 -2.87 19.90
C THR A 244 7.46 -4.30 20.26
N MET A 245 7.15 -4.72 21.46
CA MET A 245 7.37 -6.09 21.93
C MET A 245 6.18 -6.96 21.55
N VAL A 246 6.46 -8.10 20.92
CA VAL A 246 5.48 -9.18 20.70
C VAL A 246 5.78 -10.29 21.68
N TYR A 247 4.78 -10.75 22.39
CA TYR A 247 4.95 -11.78 23.43
C TYR A 247 3.72 -12.68 23.56
N GLU A 248 3.88 -13.80 24.23
CA GLU A 248 2.85 -14.83 24.39
C GLU A 248 2.26 -15.29 23.05
N ARG A 249 3.13 -15.46 22.04
CA ARG A 249 2.67 -15.92 20.73
C ARG A 249 2.49 -17.44 20.74
N GLU A 250 1.29 -17.83 20.32
CA GLU A 250 0.92 -19.23 20.14
C GLU A 250 0.55 -19.48 18.68
N PHE A 251 0.74 -20.72 18.22
CA PHE A 251 0.41 -21.15 16.87
C PHE A 251 -0.41 -22.42 16.86
N GLU A 252 -1.43 -22.45 16.01
CA GLU A 252 -2.31 -23.59 15.82
C GLU A 252 -2.53 -23.88 14.34
N LYS A 253 -2.50 -25.16 13.95
CA LYS A 253 -2.95 -25.60 12.63
C LYS A 253 -4.47 -25.63 12.58
N CYS A 254 -5.06 -24.94 11.64
CA CYS A 254 -6.51 -24.87 11.48
C CYS A 254 -6.92 -24.85 10.02
N ASN A 255 -8.21 -24.82 9.77
CA ASN A 255 -8.78 -24.55 8.45
C ASN A 255 -9.53 -23.23 8.47
N LEU A 256 -9.23 -22.36 7.49
CA LEU A 256 -9.98 -21.14 7.27
C LEU A 256 -10.63 -21.22 5.87
N LEU A 257 -11.97 -21.25 5.84
CA LEU A 257 -12.74 -21.28 4.60
C LEU A 257 -12.30 -22.38 3.61
N GLY A 258 -12.02 -23.58 4.15
CA GLY A 258 -11.61 -24.73 3.37
C GLY A 258 -10.12 -24.78 2.97
N GLN A 259 -9.31 -23.85 3.43
CA GLN A 259 -7.86 -23.82 3.20
C GLN A 259 -7.10 -24.18 4.48
N HIS A 260 -5.95 -24.86 4.33
CA HIS A 260 -5.02 -25.04 5.43
C HIS A 260 -4.49 -23.68 5.89
N ALA A 261 -4.66 -23.37 7.16
CA ALA A 261 -4.26 -22.12 7.75
C ALA A 261 -3.42 -22.34 9.01
N ILE A 262 -2.70 -21.32 9.40
CA ILE A 262 -2.07 -21.17 10.70
C ILE A 262 -2.82 -20.06 11.42
N LYS A 263 -3.45 -20.40 12.54
CA LYS A 263 -3.95 -19.42 13.49
C LYS A 263 -2.81 -19.06 14.43
N THR A 264 -2.64 -17.79 14.73
CA THR A 264 -1.72 -17.31 15.77
C THR A 264 -2.40 -16.27 16.63
N THR A 265 -2.17 -16.37 17.93
CA THR A 265 -2.60 -15.39 18.93
C THR A 265 -1.37 -14.85 19.63
N PHE A 266 -1.36 -13.57 19.94
CA PHE A 266 -0.25 -12.93 20.62
C PHE A 266 -0.66 -11.62 21.25
N LYS A 267 0.22 -11.07 22.08
CA LYS A 267 0.08 -9.72 22.62
C LYS A 267 1.17 -8.83 22.08
N GLU A 268 0.83 -7.57 21.85
CA GLU A 268 1.77 -6.53 21.48
C GLU A 268 1.78 -5.45 22.55
N TYR A 269 2.97 -5.03 22.93
CA TYR A 269 3.19 -3.89 23.81
C TYR A 269 4.02 -2.87 23.11
N PHE A 270 3.48 -1.67 22.93
CA PHE A 270 4.19 -0.60 22.26
C PHE A 270 4.09 0.72 23.00
N LYS A 271 5.20 1.45 22.95
CA LYS A 271 5.29 2.82 23.41
C LYS A 271 5.21 3.71 22.18
N ASP A 272 4.12 4.44 22.06
CA ASP A 272 3.95 5.42 21.00
C ASP A 272 3.82 6.79 21.64
N SER A 273 4.62 7.76 21.19
CA SER A 273 4.63 9.13 21.72
C SER A 273 3.27 9.85 21.58
N ARG A 274 2.38 9.33 20.75
CA ARG A 274 1.00 9.82 20.59
C ARG A 274 0.09 9.44 21.77
N PHE A 275 0.45 8.43 22.55
CA PHE A 275 -0.30 7.97 23.71
C PHE A 275 0.43 8.34 24.99
N LYS A 276 -0.32 8.80 26.01
CA LYS A 276 0.25 9.16 27.32
C LYS A 276 0.83 7.96 28.05
N GLU A 277 0.20 6.81 27.86
CA GLU A 277 0.59 5.53 28.46
C GLU A 277 0.89 4.52 27.34
N PRO A 278 1.79 3.57 27.59
CA PRO A 278 2.02 2.45 26.68
C PRO A 278 0.72 1.69 26.41
N MET A 279 0.56 1.18 25.20
CA MET A 279 -0.63 0.43 24.81
C MET A 279 -0.29 -1.06 24.70
N GLU A 280 -1.17 -1.88 25.21
CA GLU A 280 -1.11 -3.33 25.08
C GLU A 280 -2.33 -3.81 24.28
N VAL A 281 -2.11 -4.61 23.25
CA VAL A 281 -3.17 -5.17 22.42
C VAL A 281 -3.08 -6.69 22.36
N TYR A 282 -4.24 -7.34 22.34
CA TYR A 282 -4.39 -8.72 21.93
C TYR A 282 -4.58 -8.79 20.43
N ALA A 283 -3.94 -9.74 19.78
CA ALA A 283 -4.07 -10.00 18.36
C ALA A 283 -4.41 -11.45 18.08
N GLU A 284 -5.33 -11.67 17.16
CA GLU A 284 -5.62 -12.96 16.56
C GLU A 284 -5.46 -12.85 15.05
N GLU A 285 -4.64 -13.72 14.47
CA GLU A 285 -4.34 -13.72 13.04
C GLU A 285 -4.55 -15.10 12.44
N TYR A 286 -5.03 -15.11 11.20
CA TYR A 286 -5.04 -16.28 10.34
C TYR A 286 -4.12 -16.05 9.16
N ILE A 287 -3.18 -16.95 8.97
CA ILE A 287 -2.27 -16.96 7.85
C ILE A 287 -2.68 -18.11 6.94
N VAL A 288 -2.95 -17.81 5.69
CA VAL A 288 -3.48 -18.77 4.72
C VAL A 288 -2.90 -18.54 3.34
N ILE A 289 -2.78 -19.61 2.55
CA ILE A 289 -2.36 -19.51 1.14
C ILE A 289 -3.57 -19.79 0.26
N HIS A 290 -3.83 -18.89 -0.66
CA HIS A 290 -4.85 -19.07 -1.68
C HIS A 290 -4.42 -18.43 -3.01
N ASN A 291 -4.54 -19.17 -4.11
CA ASN A 291 -4.19 -18.72 -5.47
C ASN A 291 -2.81 -18.04 -5.60
N GLY A 292 -1.79 -18.59 -4.93
CA GLY A 292 -0.42 -18.07 -5.01
C GLY A 292 -0.16 -16.84 -4.14
N TYR A 293 -1.09 -16.47 -3.26
CA TYR A 293 -0.91 -15.40 -2.29
C TYR A 293 -0.97 -15.93 -0.87
N ILE A 294 -0.13 -15.37 0.01
CA ILE A 294 -0.24 -15.51 1.45
C ILE A 294 -1.10 -14.36 1.94
N PHE A 295 -2.19 -14.67 2.61
CA PHE A 295 -3.03 -13.71 3.30
C PHE A 295 -2.78 -13.80 4.80
N THR A 296 -2.52 -12.67 5.44
CA THR A 296 -2.57 -12.51 6.89
C THR A 296 -3.82 -11.70 7.19
N ILE A 297 -4.78 -12.30 7.84
CA ILE A 297 -6.06 -11.70 8.22
C ILE A 297 -6.04 -11.57 9.72
N ALA A 298 -6.16 -10.37 10.25
CA ALA A 298 -5.96 -10.12 11.67
C ALA A 298 -7.05 -9.26 12.30
N VAL A 299 -7.24 -9.48 13.58
CA VAL A 299 -8.03 -8.66 14.48
C VAL A 299 -7.12 -8.22 15.61
N LYS A 300 -7.14 -6.93 15.94
CA LYS A 300 -6.42 -6.38 17.11
C LYS A 300 -7.39 -5.66 18.02
N ILE A 301 -7.30 -5.94 19.30
CA ILE A 301 -8.18 -5.41 20.36
C ILE A 301 -7.29 -4.94 21.50
N PRO A 302 -7.51 -3.77 22.11
CA PRO A 302 -6.83 -3.40 23.34
C PRO A 302 -7.00 -4.50 24.41
N LYS A 303 -5.90 -4.85 25.05
CA LYS A 303 -5.89 -5.92 26.06
C LYS A 303 -6.90 -5.68 27.17
N GLU A 304 -7.04 -4.45 27.63
CA GLU A 304 -8.01 -4.08 28.67
C GLU A 304 -9.44 -4.46 28.30
N LEU A 305 -9.82 -4.26 27.03
CA LEU A 305 -11.14 -4.66 26.54
C LEU A 305 -11.24 -6.19 26.45
N TYR A 306 -10.22 -6.83 25.89
CA TYR A 306 -10.16 -8.27 25.72
C TYR A 306 -10.25 -9.02 27.07
N ASP A 307 -9.59 -8.51 28.13
CA ASP A 307 -9.57 -9.12 29.46
C ASP A 307 -10.91 -8.92 30.22
N THR A 308 -11.71 -7.92 29.83
CA THR A 308 -12.96 -7.56 30.55
C THR A 308 -14.23 -8.02 29.86
N VAL A 309 -14.17 -8.26 28.55
CA VAL A 309 -15.29 -8.66 27.71
C VAL A 309 -14.93 -9.90 26.92
N ASP A 310 -15.82 -10.90 26.89
CA ASP A 310 -15.66 -12.02 25.98
C ASP A 310 -15.89 -11.59 24.53
N CYS A 311 -14.79 -11.35 23.82
CA CYS A 311 -14.80 -10.90 22.42
C CYS A 311 -14.79 -12.08 21.41
N SER A 312 -14.90 -13.32 21.86
CA SER A 312 -14.74 -14.51 21.00
C SER A 312 -15.77 -14.56 19.86
N ASP A 313 -17.01 -14.20 20.15
CA ASP A 313 -18.09 -14.19 19.14
C ASP A 313 -17.87 -13.09 18.09
N GLU A 314 -17.44 -11.90 18.53
CA GLU A 314 -17.15 -10.77 17.67
C GLU A 314 -15.97 -11.06 16.74
N ILE A 315 -14.89 -11.60 17.29
CA ILE A 315 -13.72 -12.05 16.52
C ILE A 315 -14.14 -13.11 15.49
N SER A 316 -14.94 -14.09 15.91
CA SER A 316 -15.45 -15.15 15.02
C SER A 316 -16.31 -14.59 13.89
N LYS A 317 -17.19 -13.61 14.16
CA LYS A 317 -18.01 -12.93 13.14
C LYS A 317 -17.14 -12.22 12.09
N VAL A 318 -16.07 -11.55 12.53
CA VAL A 318 -15.13 -10.88 11.64
C VAL A 318 -14.50 -11.87 10.67
N PHE A 319 -13.93 -12.96 11.15
CA PHE A 319 -13.28 -13.95 10.28
C PHE A 319 -14.27 -14.70 9.37
N LYS A 320 -15.48 -14.98 9.84
CA LYS A 320 -16.55 -15.58 9.02
C LYS A 320 -16.98 -14.71 7.84
N GLY A 321 -16.81 -13.40 7.94
CA GLY A 321 -17.13 -12.48 6.87
C GLY A 321 -16.08 -12.40 5.75
N PHE A 322 -14.90 -12.96 5.96
CA PHE A 322 -13.85 -13.02 4.94
C PHE A 322 -14.21 -14.06 3.86
N ARG A 323 -13.82 -13.80 2.62
CA ARG A 323 -14.05 -14.69 1.48
C ARG A 323 -12.97 -14.57 0.43
N TYR A 324 -12.65 -15.68 -0.23
CA TYR A 324 -11.84 -15.71 -1.44
C TYR A 324 -12.71 -15.52 -2.70
N SER A 325 -12.06 -15.14 -3.81
CA SER A 325 -12.70 -15.06 -5.13
C SER A 325 -13.86 -14.06 -5.19
N VAL A 326 -13.52 -12.79 -5.19
CA VAL A 326 -14.47 -11.72 -5.52
C VAL A 326 -14.54 -11.60 -7.04
N LYS A 327 -15.70 -11.86 -7.61
CA LYS A 327 -15.95 -11.59 -9.03
C LYS A 327 -16.17 -10.09 -9.22
N GLN A 328 -15.56 -9.53 -10.27
CA GLN A 328 -15.85 -8.17 -10.73
C GLN A 328 -17.29 -8.00 -11.18
#